data_409938c8ed6fe85a32b53af78d8535de
#
_entry.id   409938c8ed6fe85a32b53af78d8535de
#
_cell.length_a   1.000
_cell.length_b   1.000
_cell.length_c   1.000
_cell.angle_alpha   90.00
_cell.angle_beta   90.00
_cell.angle_gamma   90.00
#
_symmetry.space_group_name_H-M   'P 1'
#
loop_
_entity.id
_entity.type
_entity.pdbx_description
1 polymer ?
#
loop_
_entity_poly.entity_id
_entity_poly.type
_entity_poly.pdbx_seq_one_letter_code
_entity_poly.pdbx_strand_id
1 'polypeptide(L)'
;MPPSNLIAGEKAFTISHNIWNRFPLAKAAALFHFAAMQSHELLHDVIKKKSAKHVASELDLSTSMIYKWTQPRAGEGSGIENPLDRLEALHRSTGDQRLVQWVCQRAGGFFIQNPKNVPHPHFLIPATNQIVQEFADLLQVVAAAAAADNQITAAEANHIRARWEELKSATEGFVVCCEEGNFNPLKKAADAKP
;
A
#
# COMPACT_ATOMS: atom_id res chain seq x y z
N MET A 1 -25.93 36.18 51.57
CA MET A 1 -24.61 36.10 50.92
C MET A 1 -24.28 34.65 50.64
N PRO A 2 -24.24 34.19 49.44
CA PRO A 2 -23.60 32.95 49.09
C PRO A 2 -22.30 33.23 48.30
N PRO A 3 -21.29 32.40 48.38
CA PRO A 3 -20.15 32.51 47.48
C PRO A 3 -20.37 31.70 46.22
N SER A 4 -20.11 32.36 45.14
CA SER A 4 -19.91 31.88 43.81
C SER A 4 -18.70 30.94 43.73
N ASN A 5 -18.86 29.74 43.12
CA ASN A 5 -17.75 28.98 42.61
C ASN A 5 -17.94 28.73 41.12
N LEU A 6 -17.21 29.53 40.36
CA LEU A 6 -16.90 29.26 38.96
C LEU A 6 -16.09 27.96 38.87
N ILE A 7 -16.57 27.01 38.13
CA ILE A 7 -15.73 25.92 37.58
C ILE A 7 -15.39 26.32 36.16
N ALA A 8 -14.12 26.67 35.99
CA ALA A 8 -13.53 27.01 34.72
C ALA A 8 -13.18 25.75 33.92
N GLY A 9 -13.45 25.77 32.62
CA GLY A 9 -12.56 25.26 31.61
C GLY A 9 -12.82 23.87 31.07
N GLU A 10 -13.93 23.67 30.40
CA GLU A 10 -13.93 22.71 29.27
C GLU A 10 -13.09 23.30 28.13
N LYS A 11 -11.84 22.86 28.05
CA LYS A 11 -11.06 23.03 26.81
C LYS A 11 -11.60 22.07 25.78
N ALA A 12 -12.52 22.55 24.95
CA ALA A 12 -12.88 21.89 23.72
C ALA A 12 -11.60 21.65 22.92
N PHE A 13 -11.25 20.37 22.73
CA PHE A 13 -10.19 19.94 21.85
C PHE A 13 -10.65 20.18 20.42
N THR A 14 -10.39 21.38 19.94
CA THR A 14 -10.65 21.74 18.54
C THR A 14 -9.62 21.04 17.69
N ILE A 15 -9.98 19.87 17.17
CA ILE A 15 -9.20 19.23 16.12
C ILE A 15 -9.22 20.18 14.91
N SER A 16 -8.09 20.80 14.66
CA SER A 16 -7.91 21.73 13.57
C SER A 16 -8.29 21.04 12.25
N HIS A 17 -9.31 21.55 11.57
CA HIS A 17 -9.80 21.12 10.25
C HIS A 17 -8.74 21.20 9.13
N ASN A 18 -7.52 21.65 9.47
CA ASN A 18 -6.44 21.89 8.50
C ASN A 18 -5.56 20.67 8.17
N ILE A 19 -5.77 19.52 8.80
CA ILE A 19 -4.94 18.32 8.51
C ILE A 19 -5.32 17.73 7.16
N TRP A 20 -6.59 17.80 6.75
CA TRP A 20 -7.10 17.20 5.51
C TRP A 20 -6.73 17.97 4.23
N ASN A 21 -6.41 19.25 4.33
CA ASN A 21 -5.97 20.08 3.19
C ASN A 21 -4.49 19.87 2.79
N ARG A 22 -3.74 19.04 3.50
CA ARG A 22 -2.33 18.74 3.19
C ARG A 22 -2.12 17.54 2.25
N PHE A 23 -3.17 16.79 1.95
CA PHE A 23 -3.09 15.70 0.98
C PHE A 23 -3.78 16.16 -0.31
N PRO A 24 -3.04 16.58 -1.33
CA PRO A 24 -3.66 16.95 -2.60
C PRO A 24 -4.29 15.69 -3.22
N LEU A 25 -5.59 15.78 -3.53
CA LEU A 25 -6.37 14.79 -4.30
C LEU A 25 -5.64 14.32 -5.57
N ALA A 26 -4.73 15.14 -6.10
CA ALA A 26 -3.84 14.79 -7.21
C ALA A 26 -2.92 13.58 -6.93
N LYS A 27 -2.55 13.30 -5.68
CA LYS A 27 -1.72 12.12 -5.35
C LYS A 27 -2.52 10.83 -5.30
N ALA A 28 -3.77 10.87 -4.86
CA ALA A 28 -4.66 9.72 -4.91
C ALA A 28 -4.98 9.34 -6.36
N ALA A 29 -5.30 10.33 -7.20
CA ALA A 29 -5.51 10.12 -8.65
C ALA A 29 -4.27 9.51 -9.35
N ALA A 30 -3.06 9.85 -8.92
CA ALA A 30 -1.82 9.31 -9.47
C ALA A 30 -1.63 7.81 -9.10
N LEU A 31 -2.05 7.37 -7.93
CA LEU A 31 -2.00 5.96 -7.51
C LEU A 31 -2.99 5.09 -8.32
N PHE A 32 -4.22 5.58 -8.54
CA PHE A 32 -5.19 4.91 -9.40
C PHE A 32 -4.72 4.82 -10.86
N HIS A 33 -4.07 5.87 -11.36
CA HIS A 33 -3.50 5.87 -12.70
C HIS A 33 -2.40 4.82 -12.85
N PHE A 34 -1.58 4.61 -11.81
CA PHE A 34 -0.51 3.61 -11.82
C PHE A 34 -1.04 2.18 -11.88
N ALA A 35 -2.14 1.87 -11.18
CA ALA A 35 -2.75 0.54 -11.19
C ALA A 35 -3.38 0.15 -12.53
N ALA A 36 -3.81 1.14 -13.34
CA ALA A 36 -4.40 0.93 -14.67
C ALA A 36 -3.37 1.02 -15.81
N MET A 37 -2.14 1.48 -15.53
CA MET A 37 -1.09 1.70 -16.53
C MET A 37 -0.57 0.36 -17.06
N GLN A 38 -0.45 0.24 -18.37
CA GLN A 38 0.13 -0.93 -19.00
C GLN A 38 1.67 -0.95 -18.84
N SER A 39 2.26 -2.13 -18.80
CA SER A 39 3.70 -2.31 -18.61
C SER A 39 4.56 -1.53 -19.61
N HIS A 40 4.15 -1.51 -20.87
CA HIS A 40 4.87 -0.80 -21.94
C HIS A 40 4.77 0.74 -21.78
N GLU A 41 3.66 1.27 -21.28
CA GLU A 41 3.48 2.69 -20.99
C GLU A 41 4.40 3.13 -19.86
N LEU A 42 4.45 2.33 -18.78
CA LEU A 42 5.37 2.55 -17.67
C LEU A 42 6.83 2.55 -18.14
N LEU A 43 7.21 1.54 -18.94
CA LEU A 43 8.57 1.46 -19.49
C LEU A 43 8.89 2.62 -20.41
N HIS A 44 7.95 3.08 -21.22
CA HIS A 44 8.11 4.27 -22.05
C HIS A 44 8.44 5.49 -21.19
N ASP A 45 7.68 5.74 -20.12
CA ASP A 45 7.86 6.90 -19.26
C ASP A 45 9.18 6.85 -18.47
N VAL A 46 9.56 5.69 -17.97
CA VAL A 46 10.80 5.50 -17.22
C VAL A 46 12.02 5.65 -18.12
N ILE A 47 12.00 5.00 -19.30
CA ILE A 47 13.11 5.01 -20.25
C ILE A 47 13.29 6.40 -20.86
N LYS A 48 12.22 7.13 -21.13
CA LYS A 48 12.28 8.52 -21.62
C LYS A 48 13.09 9.43 -20.70
N LYS A 49 13.04 9.20 -19.37
CA LYS A 49 13.80 10.00 -18.38
C LYS A 49 15.31 9.75 -18.41
N LYS A 50 15.75 8.57 -18.84
CA LYS A 50 17.17 8.14 -18.81
C LYS A 50 17.82 8.00 -20.19
N SER A 51 17.09 7.97 -21.24
CA SER A 51 17.39 7.61 -22.63
C SER A 51 17.52 6.10 -22.89
N ALA A 52 16.92 5.68 -24.01
CA ALA A 52 16.95 4.27 -24.41
C ALA A 52 18.38 3.75 -24.68
N LYS A 53 19.28 4.62 -25.14
CA LYS A 53 20.69 4.27 -25.39
C LYS A 53 21.44 3.97 -24.09
N HIS A 54 21.20 4.76 -23.02
CA HIS A 54 21.81 4.54 -21.73
C HIS A 54 21.33 3.20 -21.12
N VAL A 55 20.00 2.99 -21.12
CA VAL A 55 19.42 1.73 -20.60
C VAL A 55 19.92 0.52 -21.37
N ALA A 56 20.03 0.61 -22.70
CA ALA A 56 20.55 -0.44 -23.54
C ALA A 56 22.01 -0.82 -23.18
N SER A 57 22.83 0.20 -22.95
CA SER A 57 24.24 0.00 -22.53
C SER A 57 24.35 -0.68 -21.17
N GLU A 58 23.54 -0.26 -20.19
CA GLU A 58 23.56 -0.85 -18.84
C GLU A 58 23.08 -2.31 -18.80
N LEU A 59 22.16 -2.67 -19.70
CA LEU A 59 21.58 -4.02 -19.78
C LEU A 59 22.28 -4.93 -20.79
N ASP A 60 23.31 -4.45 -21.46
CA ASP A 60 23.99 -5.15 -22.58
C ASP A 60 23.02 -5.60 -23.67
N LEU A 61 22.12 -4.68 -24.06
CA LEU A 61 21.07 -4.92 -25.07
C LEU A 61 21.16 -3.87 -26.19
N SER A 62 20.54 -4.20 -27.34
CA SER A 62 20.37 -3.23 -28.41
C SER A 62 19.34 -2.14 -28.05
N THR A 63 19.59 -0.91 -28.48
CA THR A 63 18.64 0.19 -28.36
C THR A 63 17.29 -0.17 -29.01
N SER A 64 17.30 -0.92 -30.11
CA SER A 64 16.09 -1.41 -30.76
C SER A 64 15.24 -2.31 -29.86
N MET A 65 15.88 -3.18 -29.02
CA MET A 65 15.18 -4.00 -28.04
C MET A 65 14.48 -3.15 -27.00
N ILE A 66 15.16 -2.11 -26.48
CA ILE A 66 14.60 -1.20 -25.51
C ILE A 66 13.35 -0.47 -26.09
N TYR A 67 13.41 0.00 -27.31
CA TYR A 67 12.24 0.60 -27.97
C TYR A 67 11.09 -0.40 -28.17
N LYS A 68 11.38 -1.66 -28.46
CA LYS A 68 10.33 -2.69 -28.58
C LYS A 68 9.61 -2.97 -27.27
N TRP A 69 10.28 -2.82 -26.13
CA TRP A 69 9.65 -2.95 -24.81
C TRP A 69 8.69 -1.82 -24.46
N THR A 70 8.83 -0.66 -25.10
CA THR A 70 7.93 0.50 -24.90
C THR A 70 6.75 0.51 -25.86
N GLN A 71 6.57 -0.54 -26.65
CA GLN A 71 5.46 -0.67 -27.60
C GLN A 71 4.44 -1.70 -27.11
N PRO A 72 3.16 -1.53 -27.43
CA PRO A 72 2.14 -2.51 -27.09
C PRO A 72 2.46 -3.88 -27.70
N ARG A 73 2.07 -4.94 -27.02
CA ARG A 73 2.30 -6.33 -27.47
C ARG A 73 1.42 -6.71 -28.67
N ALA A 74 0.22 -6.15 -28.73
CA ALA A 74 -0.78 -6.45 -29.78
C ALA A 74 -1.02 -5.24 -30.69
N GLY A 75 -1.58 -5.49 -31.89
CA GLY A 75 -1.84 -4.46 -32.87
C GLY A 75 -0.60 -4.07 -33.67
N GLU A 76 -0.34 -2.78 -33.85
CA GLU A 76 0.83 -2.24 -34.55
C GLU A 76 2.13 -2.31 -33.73
N GLY A 77 2.10 -2.90 -32.54
CA GLY A 77 3.25 -3.02 -31.66
C GLY A 77 4.27 -4.07 -32.09
N SER A 78 5.39 -4.15 -31.35
CA SER A 78 6.49 -5.08 -31.65
C SER A 78 6.16 -6.56 -31.40
N GLY A 79 5.08 -6.86 -30.65
CA GLY A 79 4.74 -8.19 -30.17
C GLY A 79 5.72 -8.81 -29.17
N ILE A 80 6.76 -8.08 -28.76
CA ILE A 80 7.78 -8.57 -27.85
C ILE A 80 7.35 -8.33 -26.42
N GLU A 81 7.39 -9.41 -25.66
CA GLU A 81 7.13 -9.39 -24.23
C GLU A 81 8.26 -8.68 -23.49
N ASN A 82 7.95 -7.64 -22.76
CA ASN A 82 8.91 -6.88 -21.96
C ASN A 82 9.20 -7.58 -20.60
N PRO A 83 10.23 -7.16 -19.84
CA PRO A 83 10.56 -7.78 -18.56
C PRO A 83 9.46 -7.76 -17.52
N LEU A 84 8.60 -6.72 -17.51
CA LEU A 84 7.50 -6.60 -16.55
C LEU A 84 6.38 -7.58 -16.87
N ASP A 85 6.04 -7.74 -18.15
CA ASP A 85 5.07 -8.74 -18.62
C ASP A 85 5.51 -10.15 -18.24
N ARG A 86 6.81 -10.44 -18.39
CA ARG A 86 7.38 -11.75 -18.02
C ARG A 86 7.32 -11.99 -16.53
N LEU A 87 7.63 -10.98 -15.71
CA LEU A 87 7.53 -11.09 -14.27
C LEU A 87 6.08 -11.34 -13.85
N GLU A 88 5.13 -10.60 -14.43
CA GLU A 88 3.71 -10.78 -14.16
C GLU A 88 3.23 -12.18 -14.58
N ALA A 89 3.60 -12.64 -15.77
CA ALA A 89 3.25 -13.98 -16.26
C ALA A 89 3.83 -15.09 -15.36
N LEU A 90 5.08 -14.94 -14.91
CA LEU A 90 5.74 -15.87 -14.00
C LEU A 90 5.03 -15.90 -12.64
N HIS A 91 4.71 -14.75 -12.07
CA HIS A 91 3.97 -14.67 -10.83
C HIS A 91 2.57 -15.30 -10.96
N ARG A 92 1.84 -15.02 -12.03
CA ARG A 92 0.51 -15.58 -12.30
C ARG A 92 0.56 -17.10 -12.46
N SER A 93 1.57 -17.62 -13.13
CA SER A 93 1.71 -19.07 -13.38
C SER A 93 2.10 -19.87 -12.13
N THR A 94 2.87 -19.27 -11.24
CA THR A 94 3.36 -19.92 -10.01
C THR A 94 2.49 -19.65 -8.79
N GLY A 95 1.79 -18.51 -8.75
CA GLY A 95 1.08 -18.01 -7.58
C GLY A 95 2.00 -17.63 -6.42
N ASP A 96 3.34 -17.64 -6.63
CA ASP A 96 4.32 -17.45 -5.55
C ASP A 96 4.65 -15.98 -5.35
N GLN A 97 4.20 -15.42 -4.21
CA GLN A 97 4.43 -14.02 -3.86
C GLN A 97 5.90 -13.67 -3.60
N ARG A 98 6.75 -14.66 -3.33
CA ARG A 98 8.19 -14.43 -3.08
C ARG A 98 8.88 -13.76 -4.26
N LEU A 99 8.38 -13.96 -5.49
CA LEU A 99 8.90 -13.28 -6.68
C LEU A 99 8.77 -11.76 -6.55
N VAL A 100 7.58 -11.28 -6.21
CA VAL A 100 7.29 -9.84 -6.06
C VAL A 100 7.99 -9.28 -4.83
N GLN A 101 7.97 -10.02 -3.71
CA GLN A 101 8.69 -9.67 -2.50
C GLN A 101 10.20 -9.50 -2.75
N TRP A 102 10.82 -10.42 -3.50
CA TRP A 102 12.23 -10.34 -3.84
C TRP A 102 12.56 -9.09 -4.67
N VAL A 103 11.75 -8.78 -5.69
CA VAL A 103 11.95 -7.56 -6.50
C VAL A 103 11.83 -6.30 -5.65
N CYS A 104 10.80 -6.21 -4.80
CA CYS A 104 10.61 -5.08 -3.88
C CYS A 104 11.80 -4.91 -2.93
N GLN A 105 12.30 -6.00 -2.32
CA GLN A 105 13.46 -5.97 -1.44
C GLN A 105 14.74 -5.51 -2.17
N ARG A 106 14.96 -5.98 -3.39
CA ARG A 106 16.11 -5.53 -4.22
C ARG A 106 16.03 -4.05 -4.58
N ALA A 107 14.81 -3.52 -4.70
CA ALA A 107 14.56 -2.10 -4.93
C ALA A 107 14.61 -1.24 -3.64
N GLY A 108 14.87 -1.86 -2.47
CA GLY A 108 14.91 -1.16 -1.18
C GLY A 108 13.53 -0.92 -0.57
N GLY A 109 12.51 -1.63 -1.03
CA GLY A 109 11.13 -1.54 -0.56
C GLY A 109 10.60 -2.87 -0.04
N PHE A 110 9.31 -2.91 0.23
CA PHE A 110 8.59 -4.11 0.63
C PHE A 110 7.26 -4.21 -0.14
N PHE A 111 6.78 -5.44 -0.33
CA PHE A 111 5.50 -5.73 -0.95
C PHE A 111 4.40 -5.76 0.12
N ILE A 112 3.27 -5.14 -0.18
CA ILE A 112 2.01 -5.29 0.56
C ILE A 112 1.01 -5.90 -0.41
N GLN A 113 0.36 -6.98 0.00
CA GLN A 113 -0.69 -7.57 -0.78
C GLN A 113 -1.92 -6.65 -0.74
N ASN A 114 -2.48 -6.34 -1.91
CA ASN A 114 -3.72 -5.59 -1.96
C ASN A 114 -4.81 -6.34 -1.19
N PRO A 115 -5.53 -5.67 -0.29
CA PRO A 115 -6.66 -6.28 0.38
C PRO A 115 -7.72 -6.66 -0.66
N LYS A 116 -8.49 -7.70 -0.36
CA LYS A 116 -9.66 -8.02 -1.19
C LYS A 116 -10.60 -6.82 -1.15
N ASN A 117 -11.13 -6.45 -2.30
CA ASN A 117 -12.08 -5.33 -2.43
C ASN A 117 -13.43 -5.72 -1.78
N VAL A 118 -13.46 -5.73 -0.46
CA VAL A 118 -14.61 -6.03 0.38
C VAL A 118 -14.82 -4.82 1.28
N PRO A 119 -16.08 -4.33 1.45
CA PRO A 119 -16.36 -3.26 2.41
C PRO A 119 -15.78 -3.62 3.78
N HIS A 120 -15.12 -2.67 4.44
CA HIS A 120 -14.56 -2.92 5.76
C HIS A 120 -15.68 -3.32 6.72
N PRO A 121 -15.56 -4.45 7.45
CA PRO A 121 -16.63 -4.98 8.29
C PRO A 121 -16.98 -4.08 9.48
N HIS A 122 -16.11 -3.11 9.77
CA HIS A 122 -16.25 -2.20 10.90
C HIS A 122 -16.41 -0.74 10.43
N PHE A 123 -17.06 0.06 11.25
CA PHE A 123 -17.07 1.52 11.10
C PHE A 123 -15.65 2.09 11.29
N LEU A 124 -15.45 3.35 10.87
CA LEU A 124 -14.16 4.02 10.90
C LEU A 124 -13.45 3.90 12.26
N ILE A 125 -14.13 4.19 13.38
CA ILE A 125 -13.52 4.13 14.71
C ILE A 125 -13.14 2.70 15.12
N PRO A 126 -14.02 1.69 15.04
CA PRO A 126 -13.63 0.29 15.31
C PRO A 126 -12.50 -0.21 14.39
N ALA A 127 -12.47 0.21 13.12
CA ALA A 127 -11.39 -0.15 12.21
C ALA A 127 -10.06 0.46 12.63
N THR A 128 -10.06 1.71 13.11
CA THR A 128 -8.87 2.35 13.68
C THR A 128 -8.39 1.60 14.93
N ASN A 129 -9.33 1.20 15.80
CA ASN A 129 -8.99 0.40 16.99
C ASN A 129 -8.39 -0.96 16.65
N GLN A 130 -8.82 -1.58 15.54
CA GLN A 130 -8.22 -2.81 15.05
C GLN A 130 -6.75 -2.60 14.68
N ILE A 131 -6.39 -1.52 13.97
CA ILE A 131 -4.99 -1.21 13.65
C ILE A 131 -4.16 -1.02 14.92
N VAL A 132 -4.71 -0.36 15.94
CA VAL A 132 -4.04 -0.19 17.24
C VAL A 132 -3.80 -1.54 17.90
N GLN A 133 -4.78 -2.47 17.83
CA GLN A 133 -4.64 -3.81 18.37
C GLN A 133 -3.57 -4.62 17.64
N GLU A 134 -3.56 -4.62 16.29
CA GLU A 134 -2.53 -5.31 15.51
C GLU A 134 -1.12 -4.77 15.81
N PHE A 135 -1.00 -3.46 16.03
CA PHE A 135 0.26 -2.85 16.45
C PHE A 135 0.67 -3.28 17.87
N ALA A 136 -0.28 -3.34 18.81
CA ALA A 136 -0.03 -3.82 20.16
C ALA A 136 0.40 -5.30 20.18
N ASP A 137 -0.22 -6.15 19.36
CA ASP A 137 0.12 -7.55 19.22
C ASP A 137 1.55 -7.73 18.64
N LEU A 138 1.95 -6.91 17.67
CA LEU A 138 3.33 -6.87 17.18
C LEU A 138 4.31 -6.54 18.30
N LEU A 139 4.02 -5.47 19.08
CA LEU A 139 4.90 -5.07 20.19
C LEU A 139 4.97 -6.15 21.29
N GLN A 140 3.87 -6.85 21.58
CA GLN A 140 3.84 -7.95 22.54
C GLN A 140 4.77 -9.09 22.11
N VAL A 141 4.77 -9.47 20.83
CA VAL A 141 5.65 -10.52 20.31
C VAL A 141 7.12 -10.08 20.38
N VAL A 142 7.43 -8.81 20.07
CA VAL A 142 8.79 -8.25 20.20
C VAL A 142 9.24 -8.27 21.67
N ALA A 143 8.37 -7.83 22.60
CA ALA A 143 8.68 -7.82 24.02
C ALA A 143 8.89 -9.24 24.57
N ALA A 144 8.08 -10.21 24.15
CA ALA A 144 8.23 -11.60 24.55
C ALA A 144 9.55 -12.21 24.05
N ALA A 145 9.93 -11.92 22.80
CA ALA A 145 11.20 -12.39 22.24
C ALA A 145 12.41 -11.80 22.96
N ALA A 146 12.33 -10.53 23.38
CA ALA A 146 13.42 -9.86 24.09
C ALA A 146 13.52 -10.24 25.58
N ALA A 147 12.45 -10.77 26.19
CA ALA A 147 12.36 -10.97 27.65
C ALA A 147 13.27 -12.07 28.19
N ALA A 148 13.67 -13.05 27.37
CA ALA A 148 14.42 -14.21 27.84
C ALA A 148 15.93 -13.90 28.02
N ASP A 149 16.57 -13.37 26.97
CA ASP A 149 18.02 -13.16 26.94
C ASP A 149 18.44 -11.89 26.17
N ASN A 150 17.48 -11.07 25.83
CA ASN A 150 17.66 -9.86 25.02
C ASN A 150 18.28 -10.13 23.63
N GLN A 151 18.14 -11.36 23.14
CA GLN A 151 18.54 -11.78 21.81
C GLN A 151 17.31 -12.29 21.05
N ILE A 152 17.24 -12.03 19.77
CA ILE A 152 16.14 -12.48 18.91
C ILE A 152 16.64 -13.64 18.05
N THR A 153 16.08 -14.81 18.28
CA THR A 153 16.35 -16.00 17.46
C THR A 153 15.72 -15.88 16.06
N ALA A 154 16.19 -16.70 15.13
CA ALA A 154 15.61 -16.72 13.77
C ALA A 154 14.11 -17.10 13.77
N ALA A 155 13.66 -17.95 14.68
CA ALA A 155 12.26 -18.33 14.80
C ALA A 155 11.41 -17.15 15.31
N GLU A 156 11.88 -16.42 16.31
CA GLU A 156 11.23 -15.23 16.85
C GLU A 156 11.20 -14.10 15.81
N ALA A 157 12.31 -13.90 15.08
CA ALA A 157 12.36 -12.93 13.98
C ALA A 157 11.32 -13.23 12.89
N ASN A 158 11.11 -14.52 12.57
CA ASN A 158 10.08 -14.93 11.62
C ASN A 158 8.65 -14.66 12.18
N HIS A 159 8.44 -14.88 13.47
CA HIS A 159 7.15 -14.59 14.11
C HIS A 159 6.87 -13.07 14.14
N ILE A 160 7.86 -12.25 14.50
CA ILE A 160 7.77 -10.79 14.42
C ILE A 160 7.47 -10.35 12.98
N ARG A 161 8.13 -10.96 11.99
CA ARG A 161 7.87 -10.68 10.57
C ARG A 161 6.43 -11.01 10.18
N ALA A 162 5.88 -12.12 10.62
CA ALA A 162 4.50 -12.50 10.33
C ALA A 162 3.50 -11.46 10.88
N ARG A 163 3.66 -11.02 12.14
CA ARG A 163 2.83 -9.96 12.72
C ARG A 163 2.95 -8.62 11.99
N TRP A 164 4.16 -8.28 11.54
CA TRP A 164 4.37 -7.10 10.70
C TRP A 164 3.63 -7.19 9.37
N GLU A 165 3.59 -8.37 8.73
CA GLU A 165 2.82 -8.56 7.48
C GLU A 165 1.31 -8.38 7.72
N GLU A 166 0.77 -8.87 8.83
CA GLU A 166 -0.63 -8.70 9.23
C GLU A 166 -0.97 -7.21 9.45
N LEU A 167 -0.15 -6.49 10.22
CA LEU A 167 -0.33 -5.05 10.46
C LEU A 167 -0.30 -4.24 9.15
N LYS A 168 0.63 -4.52 8.25
CA LYS A 168 0.69 -3.86 6.94
C LYS A 168 -0.59 -4.08 6.14
N SER A 169 -1.06 -5.32 6.08
CA SER A 169 -2.26 -5.67 5.33
C SER A 169 -3.52 -5.02 5.92
N ALA A 170 -3.65 -5.01 7.25
CA ALA A 170 -4.77 -4.36 7.94
C ALA A 170 -4.77 -2.85 7.70
N THR A 171 -3.59 -2.22 7.78
CA THR A 171 -3.44 -0.77 7.57
C THR A 171 -3.73 -0.39 6.12
N GLU A 172 -3.24 -1.16 5.15
CA GLU A 172 -3.51 -0.93 3.73
C GLU A 172 -5.00 -1.11 3.42
N GLY A 173 -5.63 -2.16 3.96
CA GLY A 173 -7.08 -2.37 3.83
C GLY A 173 -7.90 -1.20 4.37
N PHE A 174 -7.47 -0.63 5.50
CA PHE A 174 -8.09 0.56 6.08
C PHE A 174 -7.93 1.78 5.15
N VAL A 175 -6.73 2.02 4.61
CA VAL A 175 -6.47 3.15 3.73
C VAL A 175 -7.30 3.05 2.45
N VAL A 176 -7.34 1.88 1.81
CA VAL A 176 -8.17 1.64 0.61
C VAL A 176 -9.65 1.90 0.91
N CYS A 177 -10.17 1.44 2.06
CA CYS A 177 -11.55 1.72 2.46
C CYS A 177 -11.81 3.21 2.70
N CYS A 178 -10.82 3.96 3.22
CA CYS A 178 -10.92 5.43 3.34
C CYS A 178 -10.98 6.11 1.96
N GLU A 179 -10.16 5.67 1.02
CA GLU A 179 -10.10 6.22 -0.33
C GLU A 179 -11.38 5.94 -1.13
N GLU A 180 -11.94 4.75 -0.98
CA GLU A 180 -13.18 4.33 -1.66
C GLU A 180 -14.46 4.77 -0.93
N GLY A 181 -14.36 5.32 0.28
CA GLY A 181 -15.51 5.71 1.10
C GLY A 181 -16.35 4.54 1.63
N ASN A 182 -15.76 3.35 1.75
CA ASN A 182 -16.44 2.08 2.06
C ASN A 182 -16.76 1.87 3.55
N PHE A 183 -16.60 2.87 4.41
CA PHE A 183 -16.91 2.79 5.84
C PHE A 183 -18.35 3.11 6.20
N ASN A 184 -19.28 3.31 5.26
CA ASN A 184 -20.59 3.87 5.61
C ASN A 184 -21.80 3.00 5.22
N PRO A 185 -22.06 1.88 5.93
CA PRO A 185 -23.33 1.16 5.76
C PRO A 185 -24.54 1.92 6.34
N LEU A 186 -24.35 2.92 7.24
CA LEU A 186 -25.46 3.69 7.85
C LEU A 186 -26.10 4.70 6.90
N LYS A 187 -25.39 5.25 5.91
CA LYS A 187 -26.01 6.14 4.93
C LYS A 187 -27.06 5.44 4.07
N LYS A 188 -26.84 4.17 3.72
CA LYS A 188 -27.81 3.39 2.94
C LYS A 188 -29.09 3.05 3.70
N ALA A 189 -29.04 2.97 5.03
CA ALA A 189 -30.19 2.70 5.86
C ALA A 189 -31.03 3.97 6.15
N ALA A 190 -30.41 5.15 6.16
CA ALA A 190 -31.09 6.43 6.35
C ALA A 190 -31.82 6.90 5.09
N ASP A 191 -31.29 6.58 3.89
CA ASP A 191 -31.90 6.92 2.60
C ASP A 191 -32.97 5.91 2.15
N ALA A 192 -33.13 4.80 2.88
CA ALA A 192 -34.12 3.74 2.59
C ALA A 192 -35.39 3.85 3.45
N LYS A 193 -35.68 5.03 4.06
CA LYS A 193 -36.98 5.25 4.70
C LYS A 193 -38.01 5.76 3.69
N PRO A 194 -39.14 5.10 3.59
CA PRO A 194 -40.25 5.43 2.67
C PRO A 194 -40.89 6.79 2.97
#